data_554bebc1ffa3f74ccc01fa614bc585da
#
_entry.id   554bebc1ffa3f74ccc01fa614bc585da
#
_cell.length_a   1.000
_cell.length_b   1.000
_cell.length_c   1.000
_cell.angle_alpha   90.00
_cell.angle_beta   90.00
_cell.angle_gamma   90.00
#
_symmetry.space_group_name_H-M   'P 1'
#
loop_
_entity.id
_entity.type
_entity.pdbx_description
1 polymer ?
#
loop_
_entity_poly.entity_id
_entity_poly.type
_entity_poly.pdbx_seq_one_letter_code
_entity_poly.pdbx_strand_id
1 'polypeptide(L)'
;MRPMATRRGSTGRISWFRVISAGIMLLLCAVILYQLWLFCMVVWYAHRNPASSAVMREEMVRLRVQDPKAELRFEWVDYDRISNTLKRAVIASEDANFTGHDGVEWDAIRKAWEYNQEQAEQGRSRMRGGSTITQQLAKNLFLSGSRTYLRKGQELILAYMIEWVMTKRRILELYLNIAEWGVGVFGAQAAAEHYYGTSAARLGTAQAARLAAMLPNPRYYDKHRSTAYLNRRTGILQARMRQVDIP
;
A
#
# COMPACT_ATOMS: atom_id res chain seq x y z
N MET A 1 6.05 83.65 -9.52
CA MET A 1 5.32 82.46 -9.90
C MET A 1 6.33 81.34 -10.02
N ARG A 2 6.28 80.34 -9.09
CA ARG A 2 7.11 79.09 -9.14
C ARG A 2 6.24 77.97 -9.72
N PRO A 3 6.70 77.22 -10.69
CA PRO A 3 5.92 76.13 -11.23
C PRO A 3 5.87 74.92 -10.23
N MET A 4 4.69 74.42 -9.97
CA MET A 4 4.40 73.17 -9.21
C MET A 4 4.97 71.97 -9.94
N ALA A 5 5.88 71.24 -9.32
CA ALA A 5 6.40 69.99 -9.80
C ALA A 5 5.31 68.82 -9.58
N THR A 6 4.76 68.39 -10.65
CA THR A 6 3.87 67.20 -10.64
C THR A 6 4.70 65.95 -10.34
N ARG A 7 4.49 65.33 -9.16
CA ARG A 7 5.00 63.99 -8.82
C ARG A 7 4.31 62.96 -9.74
N ARG A 8 5.02 62.47 -10.76
CA ARG A 8 4.66 61.29 -11.52
C ARG A 8 4.71 60.08 -10.58
N GLY A 9 3.56 59.56 -10.21
CA GLY A 9 3.44 58.28 -9.54
C GLY A 9 4.04 57.17 -10.41
N SER A 10 5.10 56.50 -9.97
CA SER A 10 5.63 55.31 -10.62
C SER A 10 4.63 54.18 -10.42
N THR A 11 3.82 53.89 -11.42
CA THR A 11 3.08 52.64 -11.49
C THR A 11 4.10 51.52 -11.59
N GLY A 12 4.39 50.88 -10.44
CA GLY A 12 5.29 49.74 -10.38
C GLY A 12 4.79 48.62 -11.30
N ARG A 13 5.43 48.45 -12.45
CA ARG A 13 5.20 47.32 -13.33
C ARG A 13 5.46 46.05 -12.51
N ILE A 14 4.40 45.28 -12.24
CA ILE A 14 4.52 43.97 -11.61
C ILE A 14 5.40 43.10 -12.53
N SER A 15 6.59 42.75 -12.04
CA SER A 15 7.51 41.91 -12.77
C SER A 15 6.92 40.47 -12.78
N TRP A 16 6.50 39.99 -13.94
CA TRP A 16 6.00 38.61 -14.13
C TRP A 16 6.96 37.57 -13.58
N PHE A 17 8.26 37.82 -13.63
CA PHE A 17 9.28 36.98 -13.00
C PHE A 17 9.07 36.83 -11.50
N ARG A 18 8.77 37.92 -10.78
CA ARG A 18 8.49 37.87 -9.32
C ARG A 18 7.19 37.11 -9.02
N VAL A 19 6.17 37.22 -9.85
CA VAL A 19 4.92 36.50 -9.68
C VAL A 19 5.14 35.01 -9.91
N ILE A 20 5.85 34.63 -10.97
CA ILE A 20 6.17 33.22 -11.28
C ILE A 20 7.04 32.60 -10.18
N SER A 21 8.11 33.32 -9.75
CA SER A 21 9.00 32.81 -8.68
C SER A 21 8.27 32.65 -7.35
N ALA A 22 7.37 33.59 -6.99
CA ALA A 22 6.53 33.45 -5.81
C ALA A 22 5.56 32.27 -5.93
N GLY A 23 4.97 32.05 -7.09
CA GLY A 23 4.10 30.87 -7.37
C GLY A 23 4.85 29.54 -7.23
N ILE A 24 6.06 29.46 -7.80
CA ILE A 24 6.92 28.26 -7.66
C ILE A 24 7.29 28.05 -6.19
N MET A 25 7.66 29.09 -5.47
CA MET A 25 8.00 28.99 -4.05
C MET A 25 6.81 28.51 -3.21
N LEU A 26 5.62 29.05 -3.43
CA LEU A 26 4.40 28.59 -2.76
C LEU A 26 4.09 27.12 -3.06
N LEU A 27 4.26 26.68 -4.30
CA LEU A 27 4.08 25.27 -4.68
C LEU A 27 5.09 24.38 -3.95
N LEU A 28 6.37 24.76 -3.91
CA LEU A 28 7.40 24.03 -3.18
C LEU A 28 7.10 23.95 -1.68
N CYS A 29 6.69 25.05 -1.08
CA CYS A 29 6.27 25.07 0.33
C CYS A 29 5.07 24.12 0.57
N ALA A 30 4.07 24.15 -0.31
CA ALA A 30 2.92 23.27 -0.20
C ALA A 30 3.32 21.79 -0.31
N VAL A 31 4.22 21.44 -1.23
CA VAL A 31 4.75 20.07 -1.36
C VAL A 31 5.51 19.65 -0.10
N ILE A 32 6.38 20.52 0.43
CA ILE A 32 7.14 20.24 1.67
C ILE A 32 6.18 20.03 2.86
N LEU A 33 5.19 20.91 3.03
CA LEU A 33 4.20 20.78 4.10
C LEU A 33 3.38 19.50 3.97
N TYR A 34 3.02 19.11 2.75
CA TYR A 34 2.32 17.84 2.48
C TYR A 34 3.19 16.63 2.86
N GLN A 35 4.48 16.63 2.48
CA GLN A 35 5.40 15.55 2.85
C GLN A 35 5.62 15.49 4.37
N LEU A 36 5.74 16.63 5.03
CA LEU A 36 5.87 16.71 6.48
C LEU A 36 4.61 16.18 7.17
N TRP A 37 3.43 16.52 6.69
CA TRP A 37 2.17 15.97 7.20
C TRP A 37 2.12 14.45 7.05
N LEU A 38 2.49 13.91 5.86
CA LEU A 38 2.56 12.46 5.64
C LEU A 38 3.57 11.80 6.60
N PHE A 39 4.73 12.42 6.81
CA PHE A 39 5.72 11.94 7.75
C PHE A 39 5.18 11.90 9.19
N CYS A 40 4.51 12.96 9.64
CA CYS A 40 3.85 12.97 10.95
C CYS A 40 2.80 11.85 11.07
N MET A 41 2.06 11.57 10.00
CA MET A 41 1.10 10.45 9.98
C MET A 41 1.80 9.08 10.05
N VAL A 42 2.96 8.91 9.38
CA VAL A 42 3.78 7.70 9.50
C VAL A 42 4.24 7.52 10.95
N VAL A 43 4.78 8.58 11.59
CA VAL A 43 5.18 8.54 13.01
C VAL A 43 3.99 8.21 13.91
N TRP A 44 2.81 8.79 13.63
CA TRP A 44 1.60 8.47 14.38
C TRP A 44 1.24 6.99 14.30
N TYR A 45 1.24 6.40 13.09
CA TYR A 45 0.90 4.98 12.89
C TYR A 45 2.01 4.01 13.32
N ALA A 46 3.22 4.48 13.60
CA ALA A 46 4.23 3.66 14.28
C ALA A 46 3.77 3.24 15.68
N HIS A 47 2.94 4.09 16.35
CA HIS A 47 2.51 3.90 17.74
C HIS A 47 1.00 3.71 17.90
N ARG A 48 0.19 4.01 16.87
CA ARG A 48 -1.27 3.93 16.92
C ARG A 48 -1.83 3.10 15.79
N ASN A 49 -2.88 2.36 16.08
CA ASN A 49 -3.56 1.55 15.09
C ASN A 49 -4.51 2.43 14.26
N PRO A 50 -4.47 2.31 12.92
CA PRO A 50 -5.40 3.04 12.07
C PRO A 50 -6.81 2.46 12.20
N ALA A 51 -7.80 3.33 12.42
CA ALA A 51 -9.21 2.94 12.39
C ALA A 51 -9.70 2.68 10.95
N SER A 52 -9.00 3.22 9.95
CA SER A 52 -9.34 3.08 8.53
C SER A 52 -8.11 3.40 7.66
N SER A 53 -8.02 2.80 6.49
CA SER A 53 -7.00 3.10 5.48
C SER A 53 -7.59 3.83 4.27
N ALA A 54 -6.74 4.36 3.39
CA ALA A 54 -7.20 5.01 2.15
C ALA A 54 -7.99 4.03 1.28
N VAL A 55 -7.50 2.79 1.14
CA VAL A 55 -8.18 1.76 0.34
C VAL A 55 -9.51 1.32 0.99
N MET A 56 -9.58 1.24 2.32
CA MET A 56 -10.85 0.97 3.02
C MET A 56 -11.90 2.05 2.75
N ARG A 57 -11.49 3.33 2.79
CA ARG A 57 -12.41 4.45 2.51
C ARG A 57 -12.90 4.43 1.06
N GLU A 58 -12.00 4.16 0.11
CA GLU A 58 -12.35 4.03 -1.32
C GLU A 58 -13.32 2.86 -1.56
N GLU A 59 -13.06 1.72 -0.94
CA GLU A 59 -13.94 0.55 -1.05
C GLU A 59 -15.30 0.79 -0.41
N MET A 60 -15.35 1.45 0.75
CA MET A 60 -16.60 1.81 1.39
C MET A 60 -17.49 2.69 0.49
N VAL A 61 -16.88 3.71 -0.15
CA VAL A 61 -17.60 4.56 -1.11
C VAL A 61 -18.13 3.71 -2.26
N ARG A 62 -17.30 2.81 -2.82
CA ARG A 62 -17.68 1.93 -3.93
C ARG A 62 -18.87 1.00 -3.56
N LEU A 63 -18.83 0.41 -2.37
CA LEU A 63 -19.89 -0.48 -1.90
C LEU A 63 -21.20 0.28 -1.65
N ARG A 64 -21.13 1.48 -1.07
CA ARG A 64 -22.32 2.29 -0.76
C ARG A 64 -23.03 2.87 -1.99
N VAL A 65 -22.36 2.92 -3.13
CA VAL A 65 -23.02 3.21 -4.42
C VAL A 65 -23.99 2.09 -4.81
N GLN A 66 -23.69 0.84 -4.44
CA GLN A 66 -24.51 -0.33 -4.76
C GLN A 66 -25.53 -0.62 -3.64
N ASP A 67 -25.13 -0.50 -2.40
CA ASP A 67 -25.94 -0.67 -1.20
C ASP A 67 -25.58 0.42 -0.16
N PRO A 68 -26.46 1.42 0.07
CA PRO A 68 -26.23 2.49 1.02
C PRO A 68 -25.96 2.03 2.47
N LYS A 69 -26.36 0.80 2.82
CA LYS A 69 -26.16 0.20 4.14
C LYS A 69 -24.93 -0.70 4.20
N ALA A 70 -24.15 -0.79 3.12
CA ALA A 70 -22.96 -1.62 3.09
C ALA A 70 -21.94 -1.19 4.16
N GLU A 71 -21.35 -2.17 4.82
CA GLU A 71 -20.30 -2.02 5.82
C GLU A 71 -19.10 -2.89 5.46
N LEU A 72 -17.89 -2.45 5.88
CA LEU A 72 -16.68 -3.26 5.76
C LEU A 72 -16.61 -4.25 6.91
N ARG A 73 -16.11 -5.44 6.63
CA ARG A 73 -15.67 -6.40 7.65
C ARG A 73 -14.22 -6.07 7.99
N PHE A 74 -14.02 -5.53 9.18
CA PHE A 74 -12.72 -5.15 9.68
C PHE A 74 -12.67 -5.29 11.20
N GLU A 75 -11.66 -6.02 11.68
CA GLU A 75 -11.32 -6.12 13.08
C GLU A 75 -9.80 -6.12 13.22
N TRP A 76 -9.29 -5.18 14.02
CA TRP A 76 -7.87 -5.12 14.32
C TRP A 76 -7.45 -6.28 15.23
N VAL A 77 -6.33 -6.89 14.93
CA VAL A 77 -5.71 -7.92 15.76
C VAL A 77 -4.22 -7.66 15.93
N ASP A 78 -3.73 -7.70 17.17
CA ASP A 78 -2.32 -7.46 17.47
C ASP A 78 -1.42 -8.52 16.85
N TYR A 79 -0.20 -8.14 16.55
CA TYR A 79 0.78 -8.98 15.85
C TYR A 79 0.90 -10.38 16.46
N ASP A 80 0.98 -10.50 17.80
CA ASP A 80 1.15 -11.79 18.49
C ASP A 80 -0.10 -12.68 18.42
N ARG A 81 -1.24 -12.11 18.13
CA ARG A 81 -2.50 -12.82 17.92
C ARG A 81 -2.76 -13.21 16.46
N ILE A 82 -1.82 -12.93 15.56
CA ILE A 82 -1.84 -13.44 14.17
C ILE A 82 -0.93 -14.67 14.12
N SER A 83 -1.41 -15.77 13.51
CA SER A 83 -0.63 -17.01 13.43
C SER A 83 0.69 -16.79 12.67
N ASN A 84 1.77 -17.40 13.13
CA ASN A 84 3.05 -17.37 12.44
C ASN A 84 2.98 -18.02 11.05
N THR A 85 2.03 -18.95 10.86
CA THR A 85 1.76 -19.53 9.53
C THR A 85 1.26 -18.50 8.54
N LEU A 86 0.36 -17.58 8.95
CA LEU A 86 -0.13 -16.52 8.07
C LEU A 86 0.96 -15.50 7.76
N LYS A 87 1.74 -15.06 8.76
CA LYS A 87 2.87 -14.15 8.58
C LYS A 87 3.86 -14.70 7.56
N ARG A 88 4.30 -15.95 7.72
CA ARG A 88 5.21 -16.62 6.77
C ARG A 88 4.60 -16.77 5.38
N ALA A 89 3.33 -17.14 5.28
CA ALA A 89 2.66 -17.31 3.99
C ALA A 89 2.59 -15.99 3.22
N VAL A 90 2.28 -14.90 3.91
CA VAL A 90 2.20 -13.55 3.29
C VAL A 90 3.58 -13.06 2.86
N ILE A 91 4.61 -13.18 3.70
CA ILE A 91 5.99 -12.84 3.34
C ILE A 91 6.43 -13.67 2.12
N ALA A 92 6.23 -14.98 2.14
CA ALA A 92 6.60 -15.86 1.03
C ALA A 92 5.85 -15.55 -0.29
N SER A 93 4.62 -15.01 -0.20
CA SER A 93 3.81 -14.66 -1.36
C SER A 93 4.18 -13.31 -1.96
N GLU A 94 4.34 -12.30 -1.10
CA GLU A 94 4.39 -10.89 -1.49
C GLU A 94 5.81 -10.33 -1.49
N ASP A 95 6.68 -10.81 -0.59
CA ASP A 95 7.99 -10.19 -0.35
C ASP A 95 8.92 -11.18 0.38
N ALA A 96 9.43 -12.18 -0.34
CA ALA A 96 10.19 -13.27 0.28
C ALA A 96 11.48 -12.81 0.99
N ASN A 97 12.01 -11.63 0.67
CA ASN A 97 13.18 -11.02 1.28
C ASN A 97 12.82 -9.84 2.21
N PHE A 98 11.62 -9.83 2.78
CA PHE A 98 11.06 -8.72 3.55
C PHE A 98 11.99 -8.19 4.65
N THR A 99 12.69 -9.07 5.35
CA THR A 99 13.61 -8.70 6.44
C THR A 99 15.00 -8.26 5.96
N GLY A 100 15.32 -8.44 4.67
CA GLY A 100 16.63 -8.19 4.09
C GLY A 100 16.77 -6.90 3.28
N HIS A 101 15.74 -6.06 3.21
CA HIS A 101 15.78 -4.80 2.46
C HIS A 101 15.11 -3.64 3.20
N ASP A 102 15.42 -2.40 2.82
CA ASP A 102 14.91 -1.16 3.42
C ASP A 102 13.72 -0.59 2.60
N GLY A 103 12.64 -1.35 2.50
CA GLY A 103 11.36 -0.93 1.91
C GLY A 103 11.23 -1.08 0.41
N VAL A 104 12.32 -1.11 -0.35
CA VAL A 104 12.33 -1.27 -1.81
C VAL A 104 13.35 -2.32 -2.21
N GLU A 105 12.92 -3.35 -2.90
CA GLU A 105 13.78 -4.38 -3.45
C GLU A 105 14.04 -4.11 -4.94
N TRP A 106 15.08 -3.32 -5.23
CA TRP A 106 15.40 -2.88 -6.60
C TRP A 106 15.67 -4.05 -7.55
N ASP A 107 16.31 -5.11 -7.06
CA ASP A 107 16.56 -6.32 -7.85
C ASP A 107 15.27 -7.06 -8.22
N ALA A 108 14.30 -7.10 -7.32
CA ALA A 108 12.99 -7.68 -7.63
C ALA A 108 12.22 -6.84 -8.66
N ILE A 109 12.32 -5.51 -8.57
CA ILE A 109 11.72 -4.60 -9.56
C ILE A 109 12.34 -4.82 -10.93
N ARG A 110 13.69 -4.88 -11.03
CA ARG A 110 14.41 -5.13 -12.28
C ARG A 110 14.02 -6.48 -12.90
N LYS A 111 14.09 -7.56 -12.12
CA LYS A 111 13.69 -8.91 -12.55
C LYS A 111 12.22 -8.98 -13.00
N ALA A 112 11.33 -8.25 -12.32
CA ALA A 112 9.93 -8.19 -12.69
C ALA A 112 9.75 -7.45 -14.04
N TRP A 113 10.50 -6.37 -14.25
CA TRP A 113 10.47 -5.59 -15.49
C TRP A 113 11.01 -6.40 -16.67
N GLU A 114 12.17 -7.05 -16.55
CA GLU A 114 12.76 -7.95 -17.55
C GLU A 114 11.77 -9.07 -17.93
N TYR A 115 11.22 -9.77 -16.93
CA TYR A 115 10.22 -10.80 -17.14
C TYR A 115 8.98 -10.28 -17.89
N ASN A 116 8.49 -9.09 -17.54
CA ASN A 116 7.30 -8.52 -18.17
C ASN A 116 7.56 -8.13 -19.63
N GLN A 117 8.78 -7.64 -19.96
CA GLN A 117 9.18 -7.40 -21.34
C GLN A 117 9.23 -8.69 -22.17
N GLU A 118 9.88 -9.73 -21.65
CA GLU A 118 9.92 -11.04 -22.32
C GLU A 118 8.52 -11.62 -22.58
N GLN A 119 7.60 -11.46 -21.59
CA GLN A 119 6.22 -11.93 -21.77
C GLN A 119 5.48 -11.11 -22.83
N ALA A 120 5.70 -9.79 -22.89
CA ALA A 120 5.09 -8.91 -23.89
C ALA A 120 5.59 -9.25 -25.30
N GLU A 121 6.89 -9.48 -25.47
CA GLU A 121 7.50 -9.92 -26.74
C GLU A 121 6.95 -11.26 -27.23
N GLN A 122 6.60 -12.15 -26.30
CA GLN A 122 5.98 -13.45 -26.59
C GLN A 122 4.45 -13.40 -26.74
N GLY A 123 3.84 -12.19 -26.75
CA GLY A 123 2.40 -12.01 -26.84
C GLY A 123 1.61 -12.54 -25.63
N ARG A 124 2.26 -12.75 -24.49
CA ARG A 124 1.64 -13.30 -23.27
C ARG A 124 1.25 -12.16 -22.31
N SER A 125 0.05 -12.24 -21.73
CA SER A 125 -0.46 -11.24 -20.80
C SER A 125 -0.05 -11.46 -19.33
N ARG A 126 0.89 -12.36 -19.06
CA ARG A 126 1.36 -12.62 -17.69
C ARG A 126 2.26 -11.48 -17.22
N MET A 127 1.90 -10.87 -16.10
CA MET A 127 2.71 -9.84 -15.47
C MET A 127 3.15 -10.27 -14.07
N ARG A 128 4.39 -9.94 -13.72
CA ARG A 128 4.95 -10.12 -12.38
C ARG A 128 5.04 -8.77 -11.69
N GLY A 129 4.60 -8.68 -10.44
CA GLY A 129 4.80 -7.51 -9.58
C GLY A 129 6.18 -7.55 -8.91
N GLY A 130 6.78 -6.39 -8.71
CA GLY A 130 8.03 -6.22 -7.96
C GLY A 130 7.86 -5.28 -6.76
N SER A 131 6.62 -5.08 -6.26
CA SER A 131 6.38 -4.21 -5.10
C SER A 131 6.50 -4.99 -3.81
N THR A 132 7.19 -4.41 -2.83
CA THR A 132 7.39 -4.96 -1.48
C THR A 132 6.13 -4.80 -0.60
N ILE A 133 6.10 -5.49 0.54
CA ILE A 133 5.07 -5.33 1.58
C ILE A 133 5.01 -3.86 2.04
N THR A 134 6.15 -3.20 2.23
CA THR A 134 6.21 -1.80 2.66
C THR A 134 5.64 -0.84 1.62
N GLN A 135 5.91 -1.06 0.33
CA GLN A 135 5.30 -0.28 -0.76
C GLN A 135 3.78 -0.50 -0.83
N GLN A 136 3.32 -1.74 -0.64
CA GLN A 136 1.90 -2.05 -0.59
C GLN A 136 1.23 -1.42 0.64
N LEU A 137 1.90 -1.42 1.80
CA LEU A 137 1.43 -0.73 3.01
C LEU A 137 1.29 0.77 2.76
N ALA A 138 2.32 1.42 2.20
CA ALA A 138 2.29 2.84 1.85
C ALA A 138 1.10 3.18 0.95
N LYS A 139 0.90 2.40 -0.11
CA LYS A 139 -0.25 2.54 -1.01
C LYS A 139 -1.58 2.39 -0.25
N ASN A 140 -1.76 1.30 0.48
CA ASN A 140 -3.04 0.96 1.09
C ASN A 140 -3.43 1.94 2.20
N LEU A 141 -2.45 2.44 2.96
CA LEU A 141 -2.68 3.30 4.12
C LEU A 141 -2.95 4.76 3.72
N PHE A 142 -2.19 5.29 2.75
CA PHE A 142 -2.13 6.73 2.44
C PHE A 142 -2.64 7.12 1.06
N LEU A 143 -2.61 6.22 0.05
CA LEU A 143 -2.81 6.57 -1.34
C LEU A 143 -4.10 5.95 -1.90
N SER A 144 -4.62 6.57 -2.96
CA SER A 144 -5.77 6.02 -3.71
C SER A 144 -5.37 4.89 -4.67
N GLY A 145 -6.37 4.17 -5.19
CA GLY A 145 -6.18 3.10 -6.17
C GLY A 145 -5.76 3.55 -7.58
N SER A 146 -5.60 4.86 -7.85
CA SER A 146 -5.18 5.38 -9.16
C SER A 146 -3.82 4.83 -9.59
N ARG A 147 -3.63 4.61 -10.90
CA ARG A 147 -2.37 4.08 -11.47
C ARG A 147 -1.63 5.17 -12.25
N THR A 148 -0.95 6.07 -11.53
CA THR A 148 -0.12 7.13 -12.14
C THR A 148 1.32 7.03 -11.69
N TYR A 149 2.26 7.54 -12.50
CA TYR A 149 3.68 7.60 -12.14
C TYR A 149 3.94 8.49 -10.92
N LEU A 150 3.20 9.60 -10.77
CA LEU A 150 3.29 10.49 -9.61
C LEU A 150 2.91 9.75 -8.33
N ARG A 151 1.81 9.00 -8.35
CA ARG A 151 1.40 8.16 -7.22
C ARG A 151 2.48 7.11 -6.90
N LYS A 152 3.08 6.48 -7.93
CA LYS A 152 4.15 5.48 -7.71
C LYS A 152 5.40 6.12 -7.11
N GLY A 153 5.77 7.34 -7.53
CA GLY A 153 6.83 8.12 -6.88
C GLY A 153 6.51 8.43 -5.42
N GLN A 154 5.28 8.85 -5.12
CA GLN A 154 4.85 9.11 -3.74
C GLN A 154 4.84 7.84 -2.89
N GLU A 155 4.47 6.69 -3.46
CA GLU A 155 4.53 5.38 -2.80
C GLU A 155 5.97 5.02 -2.38
N LEU A 156 6.97 5.29 -3.25
CA LEU A 156 8.38 5.08 -2.92
C LEU A 156 8.85 5.97 -1.76
N ILE A 157 8.52 7.26 -1.80
CA ILE A 157 8.87 8.20 -0.71
C ILE A 157 8.28 7.72 0.62
N LEU A 158 7.00 7.35 0.62
CA LEU A 158 6.33 6.81 1.82
C LEU A 158 6.94 5.49 2.28
N ALA A 159 7.34 4.60 1.38
CA ALA A 159 7.97 3.34 1.74
C ALA A 159 9.28 3.58 2.51
N TYR A 160 10.12 4.52 2.07
CA TYR A 160 11.33 4.91 2.81
C TYR A 160 11.01 5.58 4.15
N MET A 161 10.01 6.47 4.22
CA MET A 161 9.58 7.07 5.49
C MET A 161 9.12 6.01 6.49
N ILE A 162 8.35 5.02 6.03
CA ILE A 162 7.84 3.91 6.86
C ILE A 162 9.00 3.07 7.40
N GLU A 163 9.95 2.67 6.56
CA GLU A 163 11.10 1.87 6.99
C GLU A 163 12.03 2.62 7.94
N TRP A 164 12.18 3.92 7.75
CA TRP A 164 12.99 4.75 8.65
C TRP A 164 12.39 4.88 10.04
N VAL A 165 11.07 4.86 10.16
CA VAL A 165 10.34 5.12 11.42
C VAL A 165 9.88 3.84 12.12
N MET A 166 9.53 2.80 11.35
CA MET A 166 8.87 1.60 11.88
C MET A 166 9.77 0.38 11.82
N THR A 167 9.62 -0.51 12.80
CA THR A 167 10.23 -1.85 12.74
C THR A 167 9.52 -2.73 11.71
N LYS A 168 10.21 -3.72 11.14
CA LYS A 168 9.62 -4.73 10.24
C LYS A 168 8.39 -5.43 10.84
N ARG A 169 8.45 -5.71 12.15
CA ARG A 169 7.32 -6.24 12.89
C ARG A 169 6.08 -5.33 12.80
N ARG A 170 6.26 -4.02 13.01
CA ARG A 170 5.15 -3.05 12.93
C ARG A 170 4.62 -2.87 11.52
N ILE A 171 5.50 -2.87 10.53
CA ILE A 171 5.13 -2.81 9.11
C ILE A 171 4.26 -4.01 8.73
N LEU A 172 4.67 -5.22 9.12
CA LEU A 172 3.90 -6.44 8.83
C LEU A 172 2.58 -6.48 9.59
N GLU A 173 2.56 -6.04 10.85
CA GLU A 173 1.33 -5.93 11.64
C GLU A 173 0.30 -5.02 10.95
N LEU A 174 0.71 -3.81 10.58
CA LEU A 174 -0.12 -2.86 9.85
C LEU A 174 -0.62 -3.46 8.55
N TYR A 175 0.29 -4.04 7.74
CA TYR A 175 -0.06 -4.64 6.45
C TYR A 175 -1.12 -5.72 6.60
N LEU A 176 -0.92 -6.67 7.51
CA LEU A 176 -1.84 -7.79 7.75
C LEU A 176 -3.23 -7.33 8.21
N ASN A 177 -3.30 -6.19 8.91
CA ASN A 177 -4.56 -5.64 9.37
C ASN A 177 -5.30 -4.78 8.34
N ILE A 178 -4.59 -4.14 7.39
CA ILE A 178 -5.25 -3.23 6.43
C ILE A 178 -5.32 -3.77 5.00
N ALA A 179 -4.66 -4.89 4.70
CA ALA A 179 -4.76 -5.52 3.38
C ALA A 179 -6.20 -5.97 3.10
N GLU A 180 -6.61 -5.81 1.84
CA GLU A 180 -7.89 -6.35 1.35
C GLU A 180 -7.73 -7.84 1.06
N TRP A 181 -8.66 -8.65 1.56
CA TRP A 181 -8.66 -10.11 1.38
C TRP A 181 -9.86 -10.60 0.56
N GLY A 182 -10.85 -9.76 0.35
CA GLY A 182 -12.06 -10.03 -0.41
C GLY A 182 -12.88 -8.76 -0.56
N VAL A 183 -14.04 -8.84 -1.18
CA VAL A 183 -14.93 -7.68 -1.37
C VAL A 183 -15.40 -7.17 -0.01
N GLY A 184 -14.92 -6.00 0.39
CA GLY A 184 -15.23 -5.38 1.68
C GLY A 184 -14.66 -6.12 2.89
N VAL A 185 -13.70 -7.06 2.71
CA VAL A 185 -13.05 -7.82 3.78
C VAL A 185 -11.62 -7.33 3.95
N PHE A 186 -11.34 -6.71 5.10
CA PHE A 186 -10.03 -6.12 5.43
C PHE A 186 -9.46 -6.70 6.72
N GLY A 187 -8.17 -7.00 6.68
CA GLY A 187 -7.43 -7.51 7.83
C GLY A 187 -7.52 -9.04 8.01
N ALA A 188 -6.51 -9.55 8.69
CA ALA A 188 -6.29 -10.98 8.88
C ALA A 188 -7.42 -11.65 9.69
N GLN A 189 -7.97 -10.96 10.70
CA GLN A 189 -9.06 -11.49 11.52
C GLN A 189 -10.33 -11.64 10.69
N ALA A 190 -10.76 -10.58 10.02
CA ALA A 190 -11.95 -10.62 9.17
C ALA A 190 -11.81 -11.65 8.04
N ALA A 191 -10.60 -11.81 7.47
CA ALA A 191 -10.32 -12.82 6.45
C ALA A 191 -10.45 -14.25 7.01
N ALA A 192 -9.88 -14.52 8.20
CA ALA A 192 -9.97 -15.83 8.86
C ALA A 192 -11.43 -16.22 9.14
N GLU A 193 -12.22 -15.27 9.61
CA GLU A 193 -13.66 -15.47 9.86
C GLU A 193 -14.45 -15.68 8.57
N HIS A 194 -14.22 -14.79 7.56
CA HIS A 194 -14.95 -14.84 6.29
C HIS A 194 -14.75 -16.14 5.51
N TYR A 195 -13.51 -16.65 5.48
CA TYR A 195 -13.18 -17.82 4.67
C TYR A 195 -13.25 -19.15 5.43
N TYR A 196 -13.05 -19.13 6.75
CA TYR A 196 -12.88 -20.37 7.54
C TYR A 196 -13.66 -20.42 8.85
N GLY A 197 -14.39 -19.36 9.24
CA GLY A 197 -15.11 -19.31 10.51
C GLY A 197 -14.19 -19.48 11.74
N THR A 198 -12.94 -19.00 11.62
CA THR A 198 -11.92 -19.14 12.68
C THR A 198 -11.21 -17.81 12.94
N SER A 199 -10.37 -17.73 13.97
CA SER A 199 -9.58 -16.53 14.26
C SER A 199 -8.24 -16.53 13.49
N ALA A 200 -7.66 -15.32 13.29
CA ALA A 200 -6.34 -15.16 12.69
C ALA A 200 -5.23 -15.94 13.43
N ALA A 201 -5.39 -16.13 14.75
CA ALA A 201 -4.45 -16.89 15.56
C ALA A 201 -4.46 -18.40 15.27
N ARG A 202 -5.59 -18.93 14.80
CA ARG A 202 -5.79 -20.37 14.60
C ARG A 202 -5.65 -20.83 13.15
N LEU A 203 -5.27 -19.94 12.24
CA LEU A 203 -5.05 -20.32 10.84
C LEU A 203 -3.93 -21.36 10.70
N GLY A 204 -4.28 -22.53 10.19
CA GLY A 204 -3.32 -23.60 9.86
C GLY A 204 -2.56 -23.31 8.57
N THR A 205 -1.53 -24.12 8.29
CA THR A 205 -0.62 -23.95 7.14
C THR A 205 -1.35 -23.85 5.80
N ALA A 206 -2.32 -24.74 5.55
CA ALA A 206 -3.09 -24.77 4.29
C ALA A 206 -3.98 -23.53 4.14
N GLN A 207 -4.66 -23.12 5.21
CA GLN A 207 -5.53 -21.95 5.23
C GLN A 207 -4.73 -20.66 5.02
N ALA A 208 -3.62 -20.51 5.74
CA ALA A 208 -2.71 -19.37 5.64
C ALA A 208 -2.12 -19.23 4.22
N ALA A 209 -1.60 -20.32 3.65
CA ALA A 209 -1.08 -20.33 2.28
C ALA A 209 -2.16 -20.00 1.24
N ARG A 210 -3.40 -20.46 1.47
CA ARG A 210 -4.54 -20.15 0.60
C ARG A 210 -4.89 -18.67 0.63
N LEU A 211 -5.00 -18.07 1.81
CA LEU A 211 -5.23 -16.65 1.96
C LEU A 211 -4.13 -15.83 1.28
N ALA A 212 -2.86 -16.14 1.56
CA ALA A 212 -1.74 -15.44 0.93
C ALA A 212 -1.73 -15.56 -0.60
N ALA A 213 -2.16 -16.72 -1.14
CA ALA A 213 -2.28 -16.91 -2.59
C ALA A 213 -3.37 -16.03 -3.24
N MET A 214 -4.36 -15.58 -2.47
CA MET A 214 -5.46 -14.73 -2.95
C MET A 214 -5.10 -13.24 -2.99
N LEU A 215 -4.11 -12.77 -2.21
CA LEU A 215 -3.74 -11.35 -2.06
C LEU A 215 -3.50 -10.60 -3.38
N PRO A 216 -2.90 -11.19 -4.43
CA PRO A 216 -2.68 -10.46 -5.68
C PRO A 216 -3.97 -10.03 -6.40
N ASN A 217 -5.09 -10.74 -6.17
CA ASN A 217 -6.39 -10.39 -6.74
C ASN A 217 -7.55 -10.84 -5.82
N PRO A 218 -7.67 -10.24 -4.62
CA PRO A 218 -8.54 -10.75 -3.57
C PRO A 218 -10.02 -10.74 -3.98
N ARG A 219 -10.49 -9.70 -4.67
CA ARG A 219 -11.88 -9.59 -5.13
C ARG A 219 -12.27 -10.66 -6.15
N TYR A 220 -11.33 -11.06 -7.01
CA TYR A 220 -11.55 -12.14 -7.97
C TYR A 220 -11.65 -13.48 -7.24
N TYR A 221 -10.69 -13.77 -6.35
CA TYR A 221 -10.66 -15.06 -5.65
C TYR A 221 -11.71 -15.18 -4.55
N ASP A 222 -12.27 -14.09 -4.05
CA ASP A 222 -13.45 -14.15 -3.18
C ASP A 222 -14.65 -14.78 -3.88
N LYS A 223 -14.83 -14.48 -5.18
CA LYS A 223 -15.87 -15.08 -6.03
C LYS A 223 -15.48 -16.42 -6.63
N HIS A 224 -14.18 -16.69 -6.83
CA HIS A 224 -13.65 -17.86 -7.52
C HIS A 224 -12.69 -18.64 -6.61
N ARG A 225 -13.23 -19.18 -5.53
CA ARG A 225 -12.47 -19.80 -4.43
C ARG A 225 -11.76 -21.10 -4.81
N SER A 226 -12.03 -21.72 -5.97
CA SER A 226 -11.45 -22.99 -6.38
C SER A 226 -11.02 -23.00 -7.85
N THR A 227 -9.92 -22.28 -8.14
CA THR A 227 -9.30 -22.34 -9.48
C THR A 227 -8.05 -23.21 -9.47
N ALA A 228 -7.72 -23.85 -10.61
CA ALA A 228 -6.50 -24.65 -10.75
C ALA A 228 -5.23 -23.82 -10.45
N TYR A 229 -5.22 -22.54 -10.85
CA TYR A 229 -4.13 -21.63 -10.54
C TYR A 229 -3.97 -21.39 -9.04
N LEU A 230 -5.07 -21.08 -8.34
CA LEU A 230 -5.06 -20.82 -6.90
C LEU A 230 -4.63 -22.07 -6.12
N ASN A 231 -5.10 -23.26 -6.51
CA ASN A 231 -4.70 -24.52 -5.88
C ASN A 231 -3.20 -24.78 -6.02
N ARG A 232 -2.64 -24.61 -7.25
CA ARG A 232 -1.21 -24.76 -7.50
C ARG A 232 -0.38 -23.74 -6.72
N ARG A 233 -0.79 -22.44 -6.74
CA ARG A 233 -0.10 -21.37 -6.00
C ARG A 233 -0.09 -21.65 -4.49
N THR A 234 -1.20 -22.10 -3.93
CA THR A 234 -1.30 -22.51 -2.51
C THR A 234 -0.26 -23.58 -2.18
N GLY A 235 -0.14 -24.64 -2.99
CA GLY A 235 0.86 -25.69 -2.78
C GLY A 235 2.31 -25.18 -2.83
N ILE A 236 2.61 -24.28 -3.77
CA ILE A 236 3.93 -23.62 -3.85
C ILE A 236 4.21 -22.80 -2.58
N LEU A 237 3.24 -22.04 -2.10
CA LEU A 237 3.41 -21.23 -0.90
C LEU A 237 3.57 -22.08 0.37
N GLN A 238 2.86 -23.20 0.50
CA GLN A 238 3.06 -24.13 1.61
C GLN A 238 4.50 -24.66 1.72
N ALA A 239 5.17 -24.87 0.59
CA ALA A 239 6.58 -25.26 0.58
C ALA A 239 7.51 -24.08 0.94
N ARG A 240 7.27 -22.91 0.35
CA ARG A 240 8.14 -21.73 0.48
C ARG A 240 8.06 -21.03 1.84
N MET A 241 6.87 -21.01 2.46
CA MET A 241 6.67 -20.30 3.73
C MET A 241 7.53 -20.82 4.89
N ARG A 242 8.12 -22.02 4.75
CA ARG A 242 9.06 -22.56 5.74
C ARG A 242 10.47 -21.96 5.63
N GLN A 243 10.76 -21.29 4.51
CA GLN A 243 12.09 -20.76 4.16
C GLN A 243 12.23 -19.26 4.46
N VAL A 244 11.15 -18.62 4.92
CA VAL A 244 11.14 -17.18 5.19
C VAL A 244 11.12 -16.91 6.69
N ASP A 245 11.82 -15.85 7.08
CA ASP A 245 11.84 -15.36 8.45
C ASP A 245 10.72 -14.36 8.69
N ILE A 246 10.22 -14.36 9.93
CA ILE A 246 9.24 -13.36 10.40
C ILE A 246 9.93 -12.43 11.40
N PRO A 247 9.70 -11.12 11.32
CA PRO A 247 10.27 -10.15 12.25
C PRO A 247 9.68 -10.22 13.66
#